data_d79fd0a652ce878f1a96d5607f52823c
#
_entry.id   d79fd0a652ce878f1a96d5607f52823c
#
_cell.length_a   1.000
_cell.length_b   1.000
_cell.length_c   1.000
_cell.angle_alpha   90.00
_cell.angle_beta   90.00
_cell.angle_gamma   90.00
#
_symmetry.space_group_name_H-M   'P 1'
#
loop_
_entity.id
_entity.type
_entity.pdbx_description
1 polymer ?
#
loop_
_entity_poly.entity_id
_entity_poly.type
_entity_poly.pdbx_seq_one_letter_code
_entity_poly.pdbx_strand_id
1 'polypeptide(L)'
;MKKSFLTLLVILFSTSLLAHEPPNFNSKDNCRKKLSMLQGISKLKGYDGGEIIKFNSYTGFDQRTVLIDGHLNNPIEITGYLRLPEGTGKVPIVIYTHSSGGPGDYVWDDFVYHAAQNLIKEGIGVMYIDNFCPRGARSTWRDQSKVPLINGAIDALMALKVLQSHPRSNGKFGTTGHSRGGTNSFFVSDIKLTSKFLDGTKGFHAILPEAAECRMAGFFAKPELTSNTKMLVVHGGADDYTLAKFCKEHAERIKAPPGKVKIDIKEGWYHVWHAGKKPWREKMAMTLHDCPDFYVDNDGRFTNPTWVEWMVNKHKKYASEDAFYEAAQENPSKAWKTGFKIMKKEKCISKGVTIGGDNMDVYMPQFINFFKENLL
;
A
#
# COMPACT_ATOMS: atom_id res chain seq x y z
N MET A 1 29.74 -58.07 42.29
CA MET A 1 30.13 -56.95 41.41
C MET A 1 28.96 -56.70 40.47
N LYS A 2 28.09 -55.69 40.79
CA LYS A 2 26.95 -55.25 39.97
C LYS A 2 27.35 -53.98 39.28
N LYS A 3 27.42 -53.98 37.94
CA LYS A 3 27.66 -52.77 37.13
C LYS A 3 26.30 -52.13 36.88
N SER A 4 26.09 -50.92 37.44
CA SER A 4 24.96 -50.07 37.09
C SER A 4 25.25 -49.34 35.79
N PHE A 5 24.42 -49.53 34.79
CA PHE A 5 24.38 -48.74 33.56
C PHE A 5 23.49 -47.48 33.82
N LEU A 6 24.12 -46.34 33.83
CA LEU A 6 23.41 -45.06 33.90
C LEU A 6 23.04 -44.64 32.47
N THR A 7 21.78 -44.80 32.12
CA THR A 7 21.28 -44.38 30.80
C THR A 7 20.99 -42.88 30.86
N LEU A 8 21.82 -42.09 30.19
CA LEU A 8 21.65 -40.66 30.04
C LEU A 8 20.56 -40.40 29.02
N LEU A 9 19.37 -39.99 29.48
CA LEU A 9 18.26 -39.61 28.63
C LEU A 9 18.51 -38.18 28.14
N VAL A 10 19.01 -38.02 26.91
CA VAL A 10 19.14 -36.73 26.23
C VAL A 10 17.76 -36.34 25.73
N ILE A 11 17.07 -35.48 26.46
CA ILE A 11 15.82 -34.84 25.98
C ILE A 11 16.24 -33.75 24.99
N LEU A 12 16.16 -34.08 23.71
CA LEU A 12 16.21 -33.14 22.62
C LEU A 12 14.92 -32.28 22.68
N PHE A 13 15.00 -31.10 23.28
CA PHE A 13 14.02 -30.06 23.03
C PHE A 13 14.15 -29.61 21.57
N SER A 14 13.40 -30.26 20.71
CA SER A 14 13.09 -29.66 19.40
C SER A 14 12.21 -28.44 19.69
N THR A 15 12.81 -27.26 19.72
CA THR A 15 12.07 -26.03 19.52
C THR A 15 11.50 -26.08 18.10
N SER A 16 10.35 -26.69 17.95
CA SER A 16 9.53 -26.44 16.78
C SER A 16 9.25 -24.94 16.76
N LEU A 17 9.97 -24.23 15.92
CA LEU A 17 9.44 -22.99 15.35
C LEU A 17 8.06 -23.36 14.82
N LEU A 18 7.03 -23.07 15.58
CA LEU A 18 5.67 -23.11 15.12
C LEU A 18 5.62 -22.10 13.96
N ALA A 19 5.85 -22.61 12.75
CA ALA A 19 5.44 -21.91 11.56
C ALA A 19 3.96 -21.55 11.81
N HIS A 20 3.68 -20.29 11.91
CA HIS A 20 2.34 -19.79 12.12
C HIS A 20 1.50 -20.30 10.96
N GLU A 21 0.62 -21.27 11.20
CA GLU A 21 -0.32 -21.69 10.17
C GLU A 21 -1.14 -20.45 9.80
N PRO A 22 -1.10 -20.04 8.52
CA PRO A 22 -1.91 -18.92 8.10
C PRO A 22 -3.37 -19.27 8.36
N PRO A 23 -4.17 -18.32 8.89
CA PRO A 23 -5.59 -18.55 9.10
C PRO A 23 -6.21 -19.10 7.82
N ASN A 24 -6.95 -20.21 7.91
CA ASN A 24 -7.53 -20.91 6.77
C ASN A 24 -8.63 -20.05 6.11
N PHE A 25 -8.28 -19.31 5.05
CA PHE A 25 -9.13 -18.34 4.36
C PHE A 25 -9.95 -18.91 3.21
N ASN A 26 -10.16 -20.23 3.17
CA ASN A 26 -10.90 -20.90 2.09
C ASN A 26 -12.42 -20.67 2.09
N SER A 27 -12.97 -19.74 2.87
CA SER A 27 -14.40 -19.49 2.82
C SER A 27 -14.74 -18.29 1.92
N LYS A 28 -15.78 -18.43 1.09
CA LYS A 28 -16.42 -17.40 0.25
C LYS A 28 -17.04 -16.25 1.07
N ASP A 29 -16.66 -16.10 2.31
CA ASP A 29 -17.33 -15.31 3.33
C ASP A 29 -17.00 -13.83 3.28
N ASN A 30 -18.06 -13.07 3.29
CA ASN A 30 -18.23 -11.64 3.48
C ASN A 30 -17.19 -10.94 4.36
N CYS A 31 -16.97 -9.66 4.07
CA CYS A 31 -16.17 -8.70 4.83
C CYS A 31 -16.36 -8.72 6.35
N ARG A 32 -17.52 -9.16 6.86
CA ARG A 32 -17.78 -9.34 8.30
C ARG A 32 -16.81 -10.32 8.98
N LYS A 33 -16.32 -11.33 8.27
CA LYS A 33 -15.29 -12.24 8.80
C LYS A 33 -13.88 -11.65 8.75
N LYS A 34 -13.65 -10.61 7.95
CA LYS A 34 -12.38 -9.90 7.89
C LYS A 34 -12.20 -8.85 8.97
N LEU A 35 -13.27 -8.30 9.54
CA LEU A 35 -13.19 -7.63 10.84
C LEU A 35 -12.61 -8.58 11.90
N SER A 36 -12.94 -9.90 11.80
CA SER A 36 -12.30 -10.92 12.61
C SER A 36 -10.82 -11.17 12.25
N MET A 37 -10.34 -10.73 11.10
CA MET A 37 -8.92 -10.83 10.73
C MET A 37 -8.09 -9.69 11.29
N LEU A 38 -8.57 -8.44 11.25
CA LEU A 38 -7.95 -7.36 12.02
C LEU A 38 -8.02 -7.67 13.52
N GLN A 39 -9.14 -8.25 13.98
CA GLN A 39 -9.26 -8.83 15.32
C GLN A 39 -8.37 -10.07 15.50
N GLY A 40 -8.13 -10.85 14.46
CA GLY A 40 -7.20 -11.99 14.41
C GLY A 40 -5.75 -11.53 14.46
N ILE A 41 -5.40 -10.47 13.75
CA ILE A 41 -4.11 -9.77 13.86
C ILE A 41 -3.93 -9.23 15.29
N SER A 42 -4.98 -8.69 15.90
CA SER A 42 -4.95 -8.25 17.31
C SER A 42 -4.69 -9.38 18.31
N LYS A 43 -4.95 -10.61 17.93
CA LYS A 43 -4.68 -11.83 18.74
C LYS A 43 -3.33 -12.47 18.42
N LEU A 44 -2.62 -12.02 17.38
CA LEU A 44 -1.29 -12.51 17.10
C LEU A 44 -0.35 -12.07 18.24
N LYS A 45 0.49 -13.00 18.67
CA LYS A 45 1.49 -12.72 19.72
C LYS A 45 2.30 -11.48 19.35
N GLY A 46 2.21 -10.46 20.18
CA GLY A 46 2.85 -9.18 19.94
C GLY A 46 1.96 -8.09 19.35
N TYR A 47 0.70 -8.37 19.03
CA TYR A 47 -0.34 -7.36 18.75
C TYR A 47 -1.30 -7.14 19.93
N ASP A 48 -0.98 -7.75 21.08
CA ASP A 48 -1.77 -7.59 22.30
C ASP A 48 -1.77 -6.11 22.73
N GLY A 49 -2.95 -5.60 23.08
CA GLY A 49 -3.11 -4.22 23.54
C GLY A 49 -3.29 -3.16 22.44
N GLY A 50 -3.46 -3.57 21.17
CA GLY A 50 -3.87 -2.65 20.13
C GLY A 50 -5.36 -2.32 20.13
N GLU A 51 -5.72 -1.23 19.45
CA GLU A 51 -7.11 -0.78 19.34
C GLU A 51 -7.62 -0.75 17.91
N ILE A 52 -8.92 -0.94 17.72
CA ILE A 52 -9.59 -0.82 16.44
C ILE A 52 -10.13 0.61 16.33
N ILE A 53 -9.67 1.34 15.33
CA ILE A 53 -10.12 2.68 14.99
C ILE A 53 -10.97 2.60 13.72
N LYS A 54 -12.20 3.12 13.80
CA LYS A 54 -13.09 3.29 12.66
C LYS A 54 -13.15 4.75 12.28
N PHE A 55 -13.14 5.03 10.99
CA PHE A 55 -13.21 6.39 10.48
C PHE A 55 -13.85 6.44 9.10
N ASN A 56 -14.44 7.59 8.78
CA ASN A 56 -15.01 7.82 7.47
C ASN A 56 -13.91 8.14 6.45
N SER A 57 -14.05 7.56 5.28
CA SER A 57 -13.23 7.80 4.10
C SER A 57 -14.13 7.91 2.87
N TYR A 58 -13.54 7.91 1.67
CA TYR A 58 -14.26 8.11 0.41
C TYR A 58 -13.75 7.16 -0.67
N THR A 59 -14.54 6.96 -1.72
CA THR A 59 -14.12 6.20 -2.90
C THR A 59 -13.94 7.15 -4.07
N GLY A 60 -12.71 7.28 -4.57
CA GLY A 60 -12.33 8.06 -5.74
C GLY A 60 -11.92 7.17 -6.92
N PHE A 61 -11.83 7.76 -8.11
CA PHE A 61 -11.32 7.09 -9.30
C PHE A 61 -9.80 7.34 -9.47
N ASP A 62 -9.37 8.59 -9.52
CA ASP A 62 -7.98 9.05 -9.65
C ASP A 62 -7.79 10.42 -8.96
N GLN A 63 -6.63 11.04 -9.14
CA GLN A 63 -6.37 12.36 -8.56
C GLN A 63 -7.26 13.46 -9.14
N ARG A 64 -7.62 13.42 -10.43
CA ARG A 64 -8.52 14.41 -11.03
C ARG A 64 -9.88 14.40 -10.36
N THR A 65 -10.53 13.26 -10.25
CA THR A 65 -11.89 13.16 -9.68
C THR A 65 -11.94 13.66 -8.24
N VAL A 66 -10.85 13.48 -7.50
CA VAL A 66 -10.76 13.94 -6.11
C VAL A 66 -10.46 15.45 -6.01
N LEU A 67 -9.55 15.96 -6.82
CA LEU A 67 -9.00 17.30 -6.65
C LEU A 67 -9.68 18.36 -7.50
N ILE A 68 -9.96 18.06 -8.77
CA ILE A 68 -10.57 18.99 -9.72
C ILE A 68 -12.09 18.93 -9.59
N ASP A 69 -12.64 17.73 -9.70
CA ASP A 69 -14.08 17.54 -9.69
C ASP A 69 -14.68 17.60 -8.26
N GLY A 70 -13.81 17.60 -7.24
CA GLY A 70 -14.20 17.77 -5.84
C GLY A 70 -15.05 16.63 -5.28
N HIS A 71 -15.02 15.46 -5.92
CA HIS A 71 -15.95 14.39 -5.67
C HIS A 71 -15.59 13.56 -4.43
N LEU A 72 -16.25 13.90 -3.31
CA LEU A 72 -16.14 13.18 -2.04
C LEU A 72 -17.51 12.63 -1.56
N ASN A 73 -18.42 12.34 -2.49
CA ASN A 73 -19.82 12.05 -2.19
C ASN A 73 -20.11 10.56 -1.89
N ASN A 74 -19.09 9.69 -1.89
CA ASN A 74 -19.25 8.26 -1.61
C ASN A 74 -18.55 7.91 -0.28
N PRO A 75 -19.12 8.30 0.87
CA PRO A 75 -18.53 7.99 2.16
C PRO A 75 -18.52 6.49 2.40
N ILE A 76 -17.45 6.01 3.05
CA ILE A 76 -17.26 4.62 3.40
C ILE A 76 -16.56 4.53 4.76
N GLU A 77 -17.04 3.67 5.65
CA GLU A 77 -16.35 3.42 6.92
C GLU A 77 -15.15 2.49 6.69
N ILE A 78 -13.98 2.95 7.06
CA ILE A 78 -12.73 2.19 7.04
C ILE A 78 -12.35 1.79 8.46
N THR A 79 -11.75 0.62 8.59
CA THR A 79 -11.23 0.11 9.86
C THR A 79 -9.71 0.03 9.81
N GLY A 80 -9.06 0.53 10.84
CA GLY A 80 -7.64 0.37 11.09
C GLY A 80 -7.38 -0.27 12.45
N TYR A 81 -6.24 -0.93 12.55
CA TYR A 81 -5.73 -1.48 13.79
C TYR A 81 -4.50 -0.68 14.20
N LEU A 82 -4.61 0.05 15.33
CA LEU A 82 -3.54 0.86 15.89
C LEU A 82 -2.89 0.10 17.05
N ARG A 83 -1.57 0.03 17.03
CA ARG A 83 -0.75 -0.42 18.15
C ARG A 83 0.30 0.64 18.49
N LEU A 84 0.41 0.93 19.76
CA LEU A 84 1.33 1.91 20.31
C LEU A 84 2.37 1.23 21.23
N PRO A 85 3.55 1.81 21.36
CA PRO A 85 4.49 1.41 22.42
C PRO A 85 3.85 1.49 23.80
N GLU A 86 4.35 0.70 24.74
CA GLU A 86 3.92 0.75 26.15
C GLU A 86 4.11 2.14 26.76
N GLY A 87 3.36 2.43 27.83
CA GLY A 87 3.42 3.70 28.55
C GLY A 87 2.34 4.69 28.10
N THR A 88 2.41 5.92 28.58
CA THR A 88 1.41 6.99 28.40
C THR A 88 1.91 8.16 27.54
N GLY A 89 3.20 8.18 27.19
CA GLY A 89 3.83 9.24 26.41
C GLY A 89 3.31 9.34 25.00
N LYS A 90 3.41 10.53 24.42
CA LYS A 90 3.07 10.76 23.00
C LYS A 90 4.17 10.22 22.09
N VAL A 91 3.79 9.55 21.02
CA VAL A 91 4.69 8.87 20.08
C VAL A 91 4.36 9.23 18.64
N PRO A 92 5.31 9.15 17.71
CA PRO A 92 5.01 9.19 16.28
C PRO A 92 4.32 7.91 15.84
N ILE A 93 3.60 7.98 14.70
CA ILE A 93 2.83 6.82 14.21
C ILE A 93 3.08 6.61 12.72
N VAL A 94 3.35 5.37 12.31
CA VAL A 94 3.46 4.96 10.91
C VAL A 94 2.16 4.27 10.48
N ILE A 95 1.57 4.75 9.38
CA ILE A 95 0.37 4.18 8.78
C ILE A 95 0.79 3.23 7.65
N TYR A 96 0.33 1.99 7.74
CA TYR A 96 0.54 0.95 6.75
C TYR A 96 -0.67 0.78 5.84
N THR A 97 -0.44 0.83 4.52
CA THR A 97 -1.41 0.44 3.50
C THR A 97 -0.99 -0.88 2.85
N HIS A 98 -1.91 -1.84 2.78
CA HIS A 98 -1.60 -3.18 2.28
C HIS A 98 -1.37 -3.24 0.76
N SER A 99 -0.74 -4.31 0.31
CA SER A 99 -0.53 -4.65 -1.09
C SER A 99 -1.82 -5.13 -1.79
N SER A 100 -1.70 -5.56 -3.06
CA SER A 100 -2.80 -6.16 -3.81
C SER A 100 -3.30 -7.49 -3.24
N GLY A 101 -2.56 -8.12 -2.34
CA GLY A 101 -2.99 -9.30 -1.56
C GLY A 101 -4.14 -8.96 -0.62
N GLY A 102 -4.19 -7.74 -0.13
CA GLY A 102 -5.14 -7.28 0.88
C GLY A 102 -4.67 -7.62 2.30
N PRO A 103 -5.42 -7.23 3.33
CA PRO A 103 -5.10 -7.62 4.70
C PRO A 103 -5.23 -9.14 4.85
N GLY A 104 -4.27 -9.78 5.51
CA GLY A 104 -4.19 -11.23 5.64
C GLY A 104 -3.53 -11.95 4.45
N ASP A 105 -2.75 -11.25 3.65
CA ASP A 105 -1.79 -11.85 2.74
C ASP A 105 -0.56 -12.32 3.56
N TYR A 106 -0.49 -13.60 3.85
CA TYR A 106 0.52 -14.18 4.74
C TYR A 106 1.97 -13.87 4.35
N VAL A 107 2.23 -13.68 3.07
CA VAL A 107 3.59 -13.36 2.57
C VAL A 107 4.00 -11.94 2.96
N TRP A 108 3.04 -11.02 2.99
CA TRP A 108 3.25 -9.63 3.33
C TRP A 108 3.05 -9.35 4.81
N ASP A 109 2.05 -10.01 5.42
CA ASP A 109 1.72 -9.81 6.82
C ASP A 109 2.87 -10.23 7.75
N ASP A 110 3.70 -11.21 7.36
CA ASP A 110 4.88 -11.60 8.12
C ASP A 110 5.89 -10.45 8.20
N PHE A 111 6.20 -9.81 7.07
CA PHE A 111 7.06 -8.61 7.05
C PHE A 111 6.44 -7.47 7.87
N VAL A 112 5.16 -7.16 7.66
CA VAL A 112 4.46 -6.08 8.39
C VAL A 112 4.46 -6.36 9.88
N TYR A 113 4.27 -7.62 10.30
CA TYR A 113 4.36 -8.02 11.69
C TYR A 113 5.73 -7.71 12.29
N HIS A 114 6.81 -8.15 11.65
CA HIS A 114 8.17 -7.91 12.12
C HIS A 114 8.54 -6.41 12.10
N ALA A 115 8.16 -5.70 11.06
CA ALA A 115 8.36 -4.25 10.95
C ALA A 115 7.63 -3.50 12.06
N ALA A 116 6.36 -3.84 12.32
CA ALA A 116 5.59 -3.24 13.41
C ALA A 116 6.22 -3.51 14.78
N GLN A 117 6.66 -4.76 15.05
CA GLN A 117 7.36 -5.10 16.29
C GLN A 117 8.62 -4.25 16.51
N ASN A 118 9.42 -4.09 15.45
CA ASN A 118 10.66 -3.33 15.54
C ASN A 118 10.39 -1.83 15.67
N LEU A 119 9.41 -1.26 14.94
CA LEU A 119 9.01 0.15 15.13
C LEU A 119 8.52 0.43 16.55
N ILE A 120 7.72 -0.48 17.11
CA ILE A 120 7.20 -0.36 18.49
C ILE A 120 8.33 -0.39 19.52
N LYS A 121 9.34 -1.26 19.36
CA LYS A 121 10.54 -1.27 20.21
C LYS A 121 11.32 0.04 20.16
N GLU A 122 11.29 0.72 19.00
CA GLU A 122 11.92 2.03 18.82
C GLU A 122 11.04 3.21 19.28
N GLY A 123 9.88 2.96 19.88
CA GLY A 123 9.01 4.02 20.37
C GLY A 123 8.07 4.60 19.30
N ILE A 124 7.88 3.94 18.18
CA ILE A 124 7.03 4.37 17.05
C ILE A 124 5.78 3.51 17.02
N GLY A 125 4.59 4.13 17.05
CA GLY A 125 3.31 3.45 16.88
C GLY A 125 3.08 3.03 15.43
N VAL A 126 2.21 2.03 15.21
CA VAL A 126 1.87 1.53 13.88
C VAL A 126 0.36 1.38 13.76
N MET A 127 -0.21 1.89 12.67
CA MET A 127 -1.60 1.66 12.29
C MET A 127 -1.66 0.94 10.94
N TYR A 128 -2.33 -0.22 10.91
CA TYR A 128 -2.59 -0.99 9.71
C TYR A 128 -4.05 -0.82 9.28
N ILE A 129 -4.32 -0.45 8.03
CA ILE A 129 -5.69 -0.15 7.55
C ILE A 129 -6.17 -1.14 6.49
N ASP A 130 -7.47 -1.47 6.51
CA ASP A 130 -8.12 -2.32 5.50
C ASP A 130 -8.83 -1.47 4.43
N ASN A 131 -8.17 -1.31 3.28
CA ASN A 131 -8.68 -0.56 2.14
C ASN A 131 -9.69 -1.36 1.28
N PHE A 132 -9.76 -2.68 1.43
CA PHE A 132 -10.48 -3.54 0.48
C PHE A 132 -11.82 -4.02 0.98
N CYS A 133 -11.88 -4.48 2.21
CA CYS A 133 -13.09 -5.12 2.73
C CYS A 133 -14.32 -4.22 2.65
N PRO A 134 -14.26 -2.93 3.05
CA PRO A 134 -15.39 -2.03 2.93
C PRO A 134 -15.86 -1.83 1.47
N ARG A 135 -14.96 -2.03 0.50
CA ARG A 135 -15.25 -1.92 -0.94
C ARG A 135 -15.61 -3.26 -1.61
N GLY A 136 -15.93 -4.29 -0.80
CA GLY A 136 -16.34 -5.61 -1.27
C GLY A 136 -15.23 -6.42 -1.96
N ALA A 137 -13.97 -6.06 -1.75
CA ALA A 137 -12.82 -6.77 -2.29
C ALA A 137 -12.03 -7.46 -1.17
N ARG A 138 -11.50 -8.64 -1.44
CA ARG A 138 -10.59 -9.36 -0.54
C ARG A 138 -9.13 -9.16 -0.97
N SER A 139 -8.90 -9.23 -2.25
CA SER A 139 -7.60 -9.04 -2.90
C SER A 139 -7.81 -8.60 -4.34
N THR A 140 -6.78 -8.00 -4.94
CA THR A 140 -6.83 -7.49 -6.33
C THR A 140 -5.71 -8.02 -7.20
N TRP A 141 -4.74 -8.79 -6.68
CA TRP A 141 -3.56 -9.20 -7.44
C TRP A 141 -3.86 -10.06 -8.69
N ARG A 142 -4.99 -10.79 -8.70
CA ARG A 142 -5.50 -11.52 -9.88
C ARG A 142 -6.43 -10.68 -10.77
N ASP A 143 -6.97 -9.61 -10.22
CA ASP A 143 -7.92 -8.73 -10.90
C ASP A 143 -7.89 -7.33 -10.28
N GLN A 144 -7.03 -6.48 -10.82
CA GLN A 144 -6.82 -5.11 -10.35
C GLN A 144 -8.03 -4.19 -10.62
N SER A 145 -9.04 -4.66 -11.39
CA SER A 145 -10.25 -3.89 -11.70
C SER A 145 -11.23 -3.70 -10.55
N LYS A 146 -10.98 -4.34 -9.40
CA LYS A 146 -11.94 -4.36 -8.28
C LYS A 146 -11.98 -3.05 -7.50
N VAL A 147 -10.83 -2.42 -7.29
CA VAL A 147 -10.69 -1.19 -6.49
C VAL A 147 -9.74 -0.24 -7.18
N PRO A 148 -10.11 1.02 -7.45
CA PRO A 148 -9.20 2.05 -7.94
C PRO A 148 -8.00 2.25 -7.01
N LEU A 149 -6.84 2.61 -7.58
CA LEU A 149 -5.58 2.68 -6.82
C LEU A 149 -5.59 3.78 -5.75
N ILE A 150 -6.16 4.95 -6.06
CA ILE A 150 -6.15 6.11 -5.17
C ILE A 150 -6.85 5.89 -3.81
N ASN A 151 -7.74 4.89 -3.72
CA ASN A 151 -8.57 4.73 -2.52
C ASN A 151 -7.75 4.45 -1.25
N GLY A 152 -6.66 3.69 -1.35
CA GLY A 152 -5.80 3.47 -0.20
C GLY A 152 -5.07 4.73 0.26
N ALA A 153 -4.80 5.67 -0.64
CA ALA A 153 -4.22 6.96 -0.31
C ALA A 153 -5.22 7.86 0.41
N ILE A 154 -6.47 7.92 -0.07
CA ILE A 154 -7.54 8.64 0.61
C ILE A 154 -7.74 8.09 2.03
N ASP A 155 -7.78 6.77 2.16
CA ASP A 155 -7.92 6.10 3.46
C ASP A 155 -6.75 6.42 4.39
N ALA A 156 -5.50 6.46 3.88
CA ALA A 156 -4.32 6.81 4.68
C ALA A 156 -4.38 8.28 5.16
N LEU A 157 -4.85 9.22 4.33
CA LEU A 157 -5.02 10.62 4.71
C LEU A 157 -6.14 10.79 5.74
N MET A 158 -7.24 10.06 5.60
CA MET A 158 -8.33 10.09 6.58
C MET A 158 -7.92 9.45 7.91
N ALA A 159 -7.14 8.36 7.88
CA ALA A 159 -6.52 7.78 9.07
C ALA A 159 -5.58 8.79 9.76
N LEU A 160 -4.73 9.45 8.99
CA LEU A 160 -3.86 10.51 9.51
C LEU A 160 -4.67 11.61 10.20
N LYS A 161 -5.76 12.09 9.57
CA LYS A 161 -6.63 13.12 10.13
C LYS A 161 -7.19 12.73 11.50
N VAL A 162 -7.63 11.49 11.66
CA VAL A 162 -8.13 10.97 12.94
C VAL A 162 -7.00 10.85 13.97
N LEU A 163 -5.84 10.33 13.55
CA LEU A 163 -4.69 10.13 14.43
C LEU A 163 -4.04 11.46 14.89
N GLN A 164 -4.22 12.55 14.16
CA GLN A 164 -3.77 13.88 14.62
C GLN A 164 -4.42 14.30 15.94
N SER A 165 -5.64 13.85 16.20
CA SER A 165 -6.37 14.12 17.45
C SER A 165 -6.20 13.00 18.49
N HIS A 166 -5.45 11.95 18.20
CA HIS A 166 -5.24 10.83 19.12
C HIS A 166 -4.41 11.28 20.33
N PRO A 167 -4.82 10.99 21.58
CA PRO A 167 -4.17 11.52 22.79
C PRO A 167 -2.69 11.11 22.92
N ARG A 168 -2.33 9.95 22.36
CA ARG A 168 -0.96 9.43 22.33
C ARG A 168 -0.14 9.85 21.09
N SER A 169 -0.69 10.66 20.18
CA SER A 169 0.05 11.18 19.02
C SER A 169 0.95 12.37 19.41
N ASN A 170 2.20 12.36 18.94
CA ASN A 170 3.09 13.52 19.05
C ASN A 170 3.00 14.47 17.82
N GLY A 171 2.12 14.17 16.87
CA GLY A 171 1.91 14.96 15.64
C GLY A 171 2.87 14.62 14.50
N LYS A 172 3.82 13.70 14.68
CA LYS A 172 4.69 13.23 13.61
C LYS A 172 4.18 11.91 13.05
N PHE A 173 4.05 11.83 11.73
CA PHE A 173 3.48 10.67 11.05
C PHE A 173 4.35 10.20 9.90
N GLY A 174 4.45 8.88 9.75
CA GLY A 174 4.99 8.22 8.58
C GLY A 174 3.93 7.42 7.84
N THR A 175 4.21 7.06 6.58
CA THR A 175 3.42 6.09 5.85
C THR A 175 4.29 5.22 4.97
N THR A 176 3.84 4.00 4.76
CA THR A 176 4.49 3.02 3.90
C THR A 176 3.49 2.00 3.38
N GLY A 177 3.95 1.20 2.48
CA GLY A 177 3.27 0.04 1.94
C GLY A 177 3.98 -0.48 0.71
N HIS A 178 3.74 -1.73 0.42
CA HIS A 178 4.36 -2.42 -0.71
C HIS A 178 3.40 -2.51 -1.90
N SER A 179 3.92 -2.48 -3.13
CA SER A 179 3.13 -2.66 -4.34
C SER A 179 2.02 -1.60 -4.44
N ARG A 180 0.76 -1.98 -4.43
CA ARG A 180 -0.38 -1.06 -4.33
C ARG A 180 -0.26 -0.12 -3.12
N GLY A 181 0.22 -0.60 -1.98
CA GLY A 181 0.48 0.23 -0.80
C GLY A 181 1.59 1.26 -1.06
N GLY A 182 2.62 0.89 -1.80
CA GLY A 182 3.66 1.83 -2.25
C GLY A 182 3.10 2.90 -3.19
N THR A 183 2.18 2.53 -4.10
CA THR A 183 1.45 3.48 -4.94
C THR A 183 0.64 4.47 -4.10
N ASN A 184 -0.03 3.99 -3.04
CA ASN A 184 -0.76 4.85 -2.11
C ASN A 184 0.19 5.85 -1.42
N SER A 185 1.40 5.41 -1.06
CA SER A 185 2.43 6.25 -0.46
C SER A 185 2.90 7.36 -1.41
N PHE A 186 2.98 7.10 -2.71
CA PHE A 186 3.24 8.15 -3.71
C PHE A 186 2.09 9.15 -3.80
N PHE A 187 0.85 8.70 -3.85
CA PHE A 187 -0.30 9.60 -3.90
C PHE A 187 -0.31 10.60 -2.74
N VAL A 188 -0.09 10.12 -1.50
CA VAL A 188 -0.13 10.98 -0.31
C VAL A 188 1.09 11.89 -0.17
N SER A 189 2.10 11.74 -1.01
CA SER A 189 3.24 12.65 -1.06
C SER A 189 2.91 13.96 -1.79
N ASP A 190 1.90 13.96 -2.66
CA ASP A 190 1.50 15.16 -3.41
C ASP A 190 0.76 16.14 -2.51
N ILE A 191 1.30 17.37 -2.42
CA ILE A 191 0.74 18.43 -1.60
C ILE A 191 -0.71 18.76 -1.97
N LYS A 192 -1.09 18.63 -3.24
CA LYS A 192 -2.45 18.89 -3.70
C LYS A 192 -3.45 17.93 -3.04
N LEU A 193 -3.12 16.61 -3.05
CA LEU A 193 -3.98 15.60 -2.42
C LEU A 193 -3.99 15.76 -0.90
N THR A 194 -2.83 16.00 -0.29
CA THR A 194 -2.72 16.24 1.15
C THR A 194 -3.50 17.47 1.59
N SER A 195 -3.40 18.58 0.87
CA SER A 195 -4.14 19.82 1.16
C SER A 195 -5.65 19.65 1.11
N LYS A 196 -6.15 18.81 0.21
CA LYS A 196 -7.59 18.51 0.11
C LYS A 196 -8.17 17.94 1.40
N PHE A 197 -7.38 17.13 2.11
CA PHE A 197 -7.85 16.40 3.30
C PHE A 197 -7.32 16.97 4.62
N LEU A 198 -6.13 17.59 4.62
CA LEU A 198 -5.35 17.89 5.82
C LEU A 198 -4.83 19.33 5.91
N ASP A 199 -5.37 20.24 5.15
CA ASP A 199 -4.89 21.63 5.19
C ASP A 199 -3.38 21.79 4.81
N GLY A 200 -2.89 20.96 3.91
CA GLY A 200 -1.60 21.04 3.22
C GLY A 200 -0.32 20.98 4.04
N THR A 201 -0.34 21.50 5.25
CA THR A 201 0.85 21.65 6.11
C THR A 201 1.06 20.49 7.07
N LYS A 202 0.07 19.62 7.24
CA LYS A 202 0.05 18.54 8.24
C LYS A 202 0.12 17.14 7.62
N GLY A 203 0.81 17.01 6.50
CA GLY A 203 1.03 15.72 5.83
C GLY A 203 2.01 14.80 6.56
N PHE A 204 2.36 13.71 5.90
CA PHE A 204 3.33 12.76 6.43
C PHE A 204 4.74 13.36 6.45
N HIS A 205 5.49 13.11 7.53
CA HIS A 205 6.89 13.52 7.69
C HIS A 205 7.85 12.55 7.01
N ALA A 206 7.51 11.25 7.00
CA ALA A 206 8.31 10.18 6.42
C ALA A 206 7.43 9.31 5.50
N ILE A 207 7.80 9.18 4.24
CA ILE A 207 7.06 8.37 3.25
C ILE A 207 8.01 7.36 2.62
N LEU A 208 7.66 6.07 2.69
CA LEU A 208 8.47 4.99 2.15
C LEU A 208 7.63 4.12 1.20
N PRO A 209 7.56 4.47 -0.11
CA PRO A 209 6.94 3.63 -1.13
C PRO A 209 7.83 2.44 -1.45
N GLU A 210 7.28 1.22 -1.40
CA GLU A 210 7.99 -0.01 -1.70
C GLU A 210 7.39 -0.69 -2.93
N ALA A 211 8.20 -1.04 -3.94
CA ALA A 211 7.79 -1.75 -5.16
C ALA A 211 6.47 -1.24 -5.76
N ALA A 212 6.28 0.07 -5.81
CA ALA A 212 5.02 0.70 -6.21
C ALA A 212 4.68 0.47 -7.70
N GLU A 213 3.39 0.51 -8.05
CA GLU A 213 2.94 0.68 -9.42
C GLU A 213 2.89 2.18 -9.75
N CYS A 214 3.80 2.64 -10.60
CA CYS A 214 3.97 4.06 -10.86
C CYS A 214 3.53 4.49 -12.27
N ARG A 215 3.17 3.55 -13.15
CA ARG A 215 2.77 3.86 -14.53
C ARG A 215 1.27 4.01 -14.69
N MET A 216 0.49 3.15 -14.02
CA MET A 216 -0.95 2.97 -14.23
C MET A 216 -1.79 3.50 -13.07
N ALA A 217 -1.30 4.52 -12.36
CA ALA A 217 -1.91 4.95 -11.11
C ALA A 217 -2.92 6.12 -11.26
N GLY A 218 -2.84 6.91 -12.32
CA GLY A 218 -3.62 8.14 -12.46
C GLY A 218 -3.04 9.29 -11.63
N PHE A 219 -1.72 9.34 -11.51
CA PHE A 219 -1.02 10.44 -10.87
C PHE A 219 -1.07 11.72 -11.70
N PHE A 220 -0.97 12.87 -11.07
CA PHE A 220 -0.56 14.08 -11.78
C PHE A 220 0.85 13.91 -12.37
N ALA A 221 1.02 14.38 -13.59
CA ALA A 221 2.31 14.30 -14.30
C ALA A 221 3.40 15.16 -13.66
N LYS A 222 3.01 16.18 -12.87
CA LYS A 222 3.92 17.09 -12.15
C LYS A 222 3.50 17.18 -10.68
N PRO A 223 3.76 16.15 -9.87
CA PRO A 223 3.46 16.18 -8.44
C PRO A 223 4.44 17.10 -7.69
N GLU A 224 3.99 17.63 -6.55
CA GLU A 224 4.82 18.44 -5.67
C GLU A 224 4.82 17.86 -4.26
N LEU A 225 6.02 17.65 -3.69
CA LEU A 225 6.17 17.07 -2.37
C LEU A 225 5.68 18.02 -1.28
N THR A 226 4.97 17.50 -0.30
CA THR A 226 4.63 18.22 0.93
C THR A 226 5.91 18.70 1.64
N SER A 227 5.95 19.96 2.07
CA SER A 227 7.17 20.66 2.52
C SER A 227 7.94 19.96 3.65
N ASN A 228 7.23 19.31 4.58
CA ASN A 228 7.84 18.63 5.73
C ASN A 228 8.24 17.19 5.47
N THR A 229 7.96 16.67 4.28
CA THR A 229 8.14 15.26 3.95
C THR A 229 9.58 14.92 3.59
N LYS A 230 10.06 13.78 4.07
CA LYS A 230 11.20 13.02 3.52
C LYS A 230 10.65 11.77 2.85
N MET A 231 11.14 11.44 1.67
CA MET A 231 10.73 10.25 0.93
C MET A 231 11.94 9.37 0.62
N LEU A 232 11.81 8.08 0.87
CA LEU A 232 12.73 7.04 0.41
C LEU A 232 11.95 6.04 -0.43
N VAL A 233 12.17 6.05 -1.74
CA VAL A 233 11.60 5.06 -2.67
C VAL A 233 12.50 3.84 -2.69
N VAL A 234 11.97 2.66 -2.36
CA VAL A 234 12.70 1.40 -2.45
C VAL A 234 12.03 0.51 -3.49
N HIS A 235 12.83 -0.02 -4.42
CA HIS A 235 12.30 -0.86 -5.48
C HIS A 235 13.28 -1.98 -5.85
N GLY A 236 12.76 -3.12 -6.27
CA GLY A 236 13.57 -4.22 -6.80
C GLY A 236 13.98 -3.96 -8.24
N GLY A 237 15.27 -4.09 -8.56
CA GLY A 237 15.78 -3.91 -9.92
C GLY A 237 15.38 -5.05 -10.88
N ALA A 238 15.10 -6.23 -10.35
CA ALA A 238 14.60 -7.40 -11.10
C ALA A 238 13.07 -7.57 -11.04
N ASP A 239 12.35 -6.59 -10.48
CA ASP A 239 10.89 -6.62 -10.36
C ASP A 239 10.23 -6.53 -11.74
N ASP A 240 9.60 -7.65 -12.18
CA ASP A 240 8.84 -7.76 -13.42
C ASP A 240 7.33 -7.65 -13.23
N TYR A 241 6.89 -7.31 -12.01
CA TYR A 241 5.48 -7.05 -11.69
C TYR A 241 5.16 -5.55 -11.77
N THR A 242 5.95 -4.74 -11.10
CA THR A 242 5.91 -3.28 -11.13
C THR A 242 7.32 -2.80 -11.48
N LEU A 243 7.52 -2.26 -12.68
CA LEU A 243 8.87 -1.99 -13.17
C LEU A 243 9.50 -0.78 -12.47
N ALA A 244 10.66 -0.98 -11.85
CA ALA A 244 11.41 0.04 -11.10
C ALA A 244 11.64 1.35 -11.88
N LYS A 245 11.86 1.27 -13.19
CA LYS A 245 12.08 2.44 -14.06
C LYS A 245 10.96 3.47 -13.98
N PHE A 246 9.70 3.04 -13.92
CA PHE A 246 8.56 3.96 -13.87
C PHE A 246 8.46 4.68 -12.53
N CYS A 247 8.81 4.01 -11.43
CA CYS A 247 8.85 4.67 -10.12
C CYS A 247 10.03 5.62 -10.00
N LYS A 248 11.17 5.29 -10.59
CA LYS A 248 12.31 6.20 -10.71
C LYS A 248 11.91 7.46 -11.48
N GLU A 249 11.36 7.30 -12.69
CA GLU A 249 10.88 8.40 -13.52
C GLU A 249 9.81 9.26 -12.80
N HIS A 250 8.87 8.63 -12.08
CA HIS A 250 7.86 9.35 -11.33
C HIS A 250 8.47 10.14 -10.17
N ALA A 251 9.37 9.52 -9.39
CA ALA A 251 10.05 10.18 -8.28
C ALA A 251 10.91 11.37 -8.74
N GLU A 252 11.56 11.27 -9.90
CA GLU A 252 12.34 12.36 -10.51
C GLU A 252 11.47 13.54 -10.99
N ARG A 253 10.18 13.30 -11.29
CA ARG A 253 9.20 14.36 -11.64
C ARG A 253 8.68 15.12 -10.43
N ILE A 254 8.84 14.59 -9.22
CA ILE A 254 8.33 15.23 -8.00
C ILE A 254 9.11 16.52 -7.76
N LYS A 255 8.42 17.64 -7.79
CA LYS A 255 9.01 18.92 -7.38
C LYS A 255 9.24 18.89 -5.86
N ALA A 256 10.50 18.87 -5.46
CA ALA A 256 10.93 18.81 -4.08
C ALA A 256 12.25 19.55 -3.86
N PRO A 257 12.51 20.07 -2.63
CA PRO A 257 13.84 20.55 -2.28
C PRO A 257 14.90 19.44 -2.41
N PRO A 258 16.16 19.79 -2.71
CA PRO A 258 17.24 18.81 -2.83
C PRO A 258 17.34 17.89 -1.60
N GLY A 259 17.54 16.60 -1.84
CA GLY A 259 17.72 15.58 -0.80
C GLY A 259 16.45 15.19 -0.03
N LYS A 260 15.28 15.70 -0.41
CA LYS A 260 14.00 15.30 0.19
C LYS A 260 13.46 13.98 -0.37
N VAL A 261 13.74 13.67 -1.64
CA VAL A 261 13.40 12.41 -2.30
C VAL A 261 14.68 11.64 -2.57
N LYS A 262 14.74 10.41 -2.08
CA LYS A 262 15.82 9.45 -2.35
C LYS A 262 15.24 8.23 -3.03
N ILE A 263 15.99 7.66 -3.95
CA ILE A 263 15.61 6.46 -4.70
C ILE A 263 16.68 5.40 -4.47
N ASP A 264 16.28 4.22 -4.06
CA ASP A 264 17.13 3.08 -3.81
C ASP A 264 16.62 1.86 -4.59
N ILE A 265 17.24 1.58 -5.71
CA ILE A 265 16.94 0.42 -6.54
C ILE A 265 17.85 -0.73 -6.12
N LYS A 266 17.26 -1.78 -5.58
CA LYS A 266 17.94 -2.99 -5.11
C LYS A 266 18.19 -3.95 -6.27
N GLU A 267 19.41 -3.98 -6.76
CA GLU A 267 19.79 -4.85 -7.88
C GLU A 267 19.50 -6.32 -7.57
N GLY A 268 18.92 -7.04 -8.52
CA GLY A 268 18.58 -8.45 -8.37
C GLY A 268 17.38 -8.78 -7.47
N TRP A 269 16.74 -7.79 -6.82
CA TRP A 269 15.55 -8.04 -6.03
C TRP A 269 14.29 -8.06 -6.89
N TYR A 270 13.44 -9.08 -6.66
CA TYR A 270 12.13 -9.22 -7.28
C TYR A 270 11.04 -8.57 -6.44
N HIS A 271 9.82 -8.53 -6.97
CA HIS A 271 8.64 -8.13 -6.21
C HIS A 271 8.48 -9.00 -4.95
N VAL A 272 8.09 -8.40 -3.81
CA VAL A 272 7.97 -9.10 -2.50
C VAL A 272 9.30 -9.71 -2.02
N TRP A 273 10.40 -8.97 -2.15
CA TRP A 273 11.76 -9.39 -1.77
C TRP A 273 11.95 -9.84 -0.32
N HIS A 274 10.98 -9.54 0.55
CA HIS A 274 10.96 -9.87 1.98
C HIS A 274 10.07 -11.08 2.31
N ALA A 275 9.71 -11.88 1.32
CA ALA A 275 8.82 -13.03 1.51
C ALA A 275 9.44 -14.21 2.30
N GLY A 276 10.73 -14.16 2.64
CA GLY A 276 11.43 -15.27 3.30
C GLY A 276 11.51 -16.55 2.46
N LYS A 277 11.45 -16.42 1.13
CA LYS A 277 11.43 -17.55 0.19
C LYS A 277 12.21 -17.19 -1.08
N LYS A 278 12.83 -18.19 -1.69
CA LYS A 278 13.44 -18.03 -3.03
C LYS A 278 12.41 -17.50 -4.02
N PRO A 279 12.82 -16.68 -5.01
CA PRO A 279 11.92 -16.20 -6.04
C PRO A 279 11.20 -17.34 -6.76
N TRP A 280 9.90 -17.10 -7.06
CA TRP A 280 9.04 -18.06 -7.79
C TRP A 280 8.17 -17.37 -8.81
N ARG A 281 7.72 -18.11 -9.82
CA ARG A 281 6.80 -17.58 -10.84
C ARG A 281 5.35 -17.64 -10.37
N GLU A 282 4.73 -16.47 -10.15
CA GLU A 282 3.30 -16.35 -9.85
C GLU A 282 2.50 -16.18 -11.14
N LYS A 283 1.96 -17.29 -11.64
CA LYS A 283 1.33 -17.37 -12.98
C LYS A 283 0.04 -16.54 -13.11
N MET A 284 -0.65 -16.28 -12.03
CA MET A 284 -1.98 -15.64 -12.04
C MET A 284 -1.94 -14.14 -11.73
N ALA A 285 -0.81 -13.61 -11.31
CA ALA A 285 -0.67 -12.18 -11.03
C ALA A 285 -0.85 -11.36 -12.30
N MET A 286 -1.71 -10.35 -12.22
CA MET A 286 -2.04 -9.45 -13.34
C MET A 286 -1.08 -8.28 -13.35
N THR A 287 -0.36 -8.08 -14.46
CA THR A 287 0.50 -6.92 -14.69
C THR A 287 -0.03 -6.04 -15.80
N LEU A 288 0.27 -4.74 -15.73
CA LEU A 288 -0.22 -3.67 -16.61
C LEU A 288 0.92 -2.96 -17.34
N HIS A 289 2.14 -3.46 -17.28
CA HIS A 289 3.31 -2.76 -17.82
C HIS A 289 3.31 -2.63 -19.35
N ASP A 290 2.48 -3.38 -20.07
CA ASP A 290 2.31 -3.26 -21.51
C ASP A 290 1.21 -2.27 -21.91
N CYS A 291 0.42 -1.77 -20.93
CA CYS A 291 -0.62 -0.78 -21.17
C CYS A 291 -0.02 0.64 -21.33
N PRO A 292 -0.72 1.58 -21.96
CA PRO A 292 -0.33 2.99 -21.97
C PRO A 292 -0.20 3.52 -20.55
N ASP A 293 0.72 4.44 -20.31
CA ASP A 293 0.83 5.12 -19.04
C ASP A 293 -0.45 5.92 -18.73
N PHE A 294 -0.82 5.91 -17.45
CA PHE A 294 -1.98 6.61 -16.95
C PHE A 294 -1.54 7.74 -16.01
N TYR A 295 -1.34 8.91 -16.58
CA TYR A 295 -1.11 10.18 -15.90
C TYR A 295 -2.14 11.20 -16.34
N VAL A 296 -2.39 12.18 -15.49
CA VAL A 296 -3.19 13.36 -15.82
C VAL A 296 -2.33 14.62 -15.71
N ASP A 297 -2.59 15.61 -16.57
CA ASP A 297 -1.94 16.91 -16.49
C ASP A 297 -2.56 17.80 -15.39
N ASN A 298 -2.14 19.05 -15.29
CA ASN A 298 -2.66 19.96 -14.26
C ASN A 298 -4.14 20.33 -14.47
N ASP A 299 -4.64 20.21 -15.68
CA ASP A 299 -6.03 20.47 -16.03
C ASP A 299 -6.87 19.17 -15.93
N GLY A 300 -6.25 18.07 -15.52
CA GLY A 300 -6.87 16.76 -15.32
C GLY A 300 -7.12 15.98 -16.61
N ARG A 301 -6.44 16.31 -17.71
CA ARG A 301 -6.53 15.57 -18.96
C ARG A 301 -5.53 14.43 -19.00
N PHE A 302 -5.88 13.33 -19.67
CA PHE A 302 -4.91 12.27 -19.92
C PHE A 302 -3.72 12.80 -20.66
N THR A 303 -2.52 12.55 -20.12
CA THR A 303 -1.27 12.90 -20.82
C THR A 303 -1.00 11.97 -22.00
N ASN A 304 -1.55 10.75 -21.99
CA ASN A 304 -1.44 9.80 -23.06
C ASN A 304 -2.75 9.75 -23.88
N PRO A 305 -2.74 10.21 -25.16
CA PRO A 305 -3.93 10.30 -25.99
C PRO A 305 -4.55 8.94 -26.32
N THR A 306 -3.84 7.84 -26.12
CA THR A 306 -4.35 6.48 -26.36
C THR A 306 -5.59 6.18 -25.51
N TRP A 307 -5.70 6.78 -24.31
CA TRP A 307 -6.89 6.59 -23.49
C TRP A 307 -8.15 7.17 -24.11
N VAL A 308 -8.05 8.40 -24.66
CA VAL A 308 -9.17 9.04 -25.39
C VAL A 308 -9.47 8.26 -26.64
N GLU A 309 -8.44 7.87 -27.41
CA GLU A 309 -8.63 7.04 -28.63
C GLU A 309 -9.38 5.75 -28.30
N TRP A 310 -8.99 5.04 -27.26
CA TRP A 310 -9.66 3.78 -26.90
C TRP A 310 -11.09 3.98 -26.37
N MET A 311 -11.29 4.93 -25.46
CA MET A 311 -12.56 5.09 -24.76
C MET A 311 -13.62 5.79 -25.63
N VAL A 312 -13.21 6.79 -26.39
CA VAL A 312 -14.12 7.65 -27.18
C VAL A 312 -14.22 7.17 -28.62
N ASN A 313 -13.12 7.07 -29.34
CA ASN A 313 -13.14 6.86 -30.78
C ASN A 313 -13.34 5.38 -31.15
N LYS A 314 -12.49 4.50 -30.59
CA LYS A 314 -12.46 3.08 -30.96
C LYS A 314 -13.61 2.28 -30.35
N HIS A 315 -13.75 2.34 -29.02
CA HIS A 315 -14.75 1.54 -28.30
C HIS A 315 -16.05 2.28 -28.05
N LYS A 316 -16.14 3.56 -28.32
CA LYS A 316 -17.32 4.41 -28.20
C LYS A 316 -18.07 4.21 -26.88
N LYS A 317 -17.30 4.13 -25.76
CA LYS A 317 -17.86 3.95 -24.42
C LYS A 317 -18.34 5.24 -23.81
N TYR A 318 -17.72 6.35 -24.18
CA TYR A 318 -18.04 7.69 -23.74
C TYR A 318 -18.05 8.63 -24.92
N ALA A 319 -18.84 9.70 -24.86
CA ALA A 319 -18.93 10.68 -25.94
C ALA A 319 -17.68 11.57 -26.02
N SER A 320 -16.99 11.76 -24.89
CA SER A 320 -15.79 12.58 -24.76
C SER A 320 -14.98 12.14 -23.53
N GLU A 321 -13.80 12.70 -23.33
CA GLU A 321 -13.02 12.55 -22.10
C GLU A 321 -13.80 13.13 -20.89
N ASP A 322 -14.50 14.25 -21.05
CA ASP A 322 -15.31 14.82 -19.97
C ASP A 322 -16.46 13.89 -19.57
N ALA A 323 -17.17 13.31 -20.53
CA ALA A 323 -18.23 12.34 -20.27
C ALA A 323 -17.69 11.08 -19.56
N PHE A 324 -16.42 10.68 -19.79
CA PHE A 324 -15.78 9.64 -19.02
C PHE A 324 -15.59 10.06 -17.55
N TYR A 325 -15.11 11.28 -17.32
CA TYR A 325 -14.87 11.75 -15.96
C TYR A 325 -16.17 12.04 -15.19
N GLU A 326 -17.22 12.51 -15.85
CA GLU A 326 -18.57 12.60 -15.27
C GLU A 326 -19.05 11.22 -14.78
N ALA A 327 -18.90 10.19 -15.62
CA ALA A 327 -19.23 8.81 -15.23
C ALA A 327 -18.30 8.27 -14.11
N ALA A 328 -17.04 8.70 -14.07
CA ALA A 328 -16.09 8.32 -13.01
C ALA A 328 -16.43 8.99 -11.67
N GLN A 329 -16.96 10.20 -11.69
CA GLN A 329 -17.49 10.88 -10.50
C GLN A 329 -18.75 10.18 -9.99
N GLU A 330 -19.69 9.87 -10.88
CA GLU A 330 -20.94 9.20 -10.53
C GLU A 330 -20.67 7.80 -9.91
N ASN A 331 -19.79 7.02 -10.55
CA ASN A 331 -19.47 5.67 -10.09
C ASN A 331 -18.00 5.30 -10.36
N PRO A 332 -17.08 5.66 -9.46
CA PRO A 332 -15.64 5.40 -9.59
C PRO A 332 -15.31 3.92 -9.87
N SER A 333 -15.96 3.01 -9.17
CA SER A 333 -15.74 1.57 -9.31
C SER A 333 -16.18 1.03 -10.66
N LYS A 334 -17.29 1.54 -11.21
CA LYS A 334 -17.80 1.14 -12.53
C LYS A 334 -16.89 1.68 -13.64
N ALA A 335 -16.48 2.93 -13.55
CA ALA A 335 -15.54 3.54 -14.49
C ALA A 335 -14.21 2.77 -14.52
N TRP A 336 -13.65 2.45 -13.34
CA TRP A 336 -12.44 1.66 -13.21
C TRP A 336 -12.56 0.28 -13.88
N LYS A 337 -13.64 -0.45 -13.60
CA LYS A 337 -13.94 -1.73 -14.27
C LYS A 337 -14.08 -1.60 -15.78
N THR A 338 -14.63 -0.48 -16.26
CA THR A 338 -14.78 -0.22 -17.69
C THR A 338 -13.42 0.01 -18.35
N GLY A 339 -12.52 0.77 -17.73
CA GLY A 339 -11.14 0.91 -18.18
C GLY A 339 -10.44 -0.45 -18.34
N PHE A 340 -10.57 -1.33 -17.35
CA PHE A 340 -10.00 -2.69 -17.42
C PHE A 340 -10.63 -3.57 -18.53
N LYS A 341 -11.92 -3.40 -18.81
CA LYS A 341 -12.54 -4.09 -19.96
C LYS A 341 -11.98 -3.62 -21.30
N ILE A 342 -11.66 -2.34 -21.42
CA ILE A 342 -11.00 -1.77 -22.60
C ILE A 342 -9.58 -2.31 -22.71
N MET A 343 -8.77 -2.22 -21.65
CA MET A 343 -7.39 -2.77 -21.62
C MET A 343 -7.33 -4.25 -22.01
N LYS A 344 -8.32 -5.05 -21.56
CA LYS A 344 -8.43 -6.47 -21.97
C LYS A 344 -8.67 -6.61 -23.46
N LYS A 345 -9.53 -5.78 -24.06
CA LYS A 345 -9.80 -5.77 -25.51
C LYS A 345 -8.56 -5.35 -26.30
N GLU A 346 -7.80 -4.40 -25.79
CA GLU A 346 -6.54 -3.93 -26.36
C GLU A 346 -5.36 -4.88 -26.09
N LYS A 347 -5.58 -5.97 -25.34
CA LYS A 347 -4.58 -7.02 -25.04
C LYS A 347 -3.32 -6.52 -24.35
N CYS A 348 -3.38 -5.41 -23.63
CA CYS A 348 -2.24 -4.86 -22.91
C CYS A 348 -2.09 -5.42 -21.48
N ILE A 349 -3.07 -6.21 -21.01
CA ILE A 349 -2.99 -6.86 -19.70
C ILE A 349 -2.29 -8.20 -19.86
N SER A 350 -1.20 -8.38 -19.15
CA SER A 350 -0.42 -9.61 -19.07
C SER A 350 -0.62 -10.34 -17.75
N LYS A 351 -0.19 -11.60 -17.67
CA LYS A 351 -0.20 -12.41 -16.46
C LYS A 351 1.11 -13.16 -16.28
N GLY A 352 1.43 -13.38 -15.02
CA GLY A 352 2.61 -14.11 -14.63
C GLY A 352 3.81 -13.20 -14.44
N VAL A 353 4.31 -13.18 -13.21
CA VAL A 353 5.43 -12.37 -12.76
C VAL A 353 6.32 -13.19 -11.84
N THR A 354 7.54 -12.76 -11.62
CA THR A 354 8.43 -13.35 -10.63
C THR A 354 8.33 -12.56 -9.34
N ILE A 355 8.03 -13.26 -8.25
CA ILE A 355 7.91 -12.64 -6.91
C ILE A 355 8.74 -13.43 -5.91
N GLY A 356 9.01 -12.82 -4.76
CA GLY A 356 9.73 -13.47 -3.66
C GLY A 356 11.17 -13.03 -3.54
N GLY A 357 11.76 -13.38 -2.43
CA GLY A 357 13.12 -13.09 -2.04
C GLY A 357 13.30 -13.37 -0.55
N ASP A 358 14.54 -13.49 -0.15
CA ASP A 358 14.94 -13.72 1.24
C ASP A 358 15.83 -12.56 1.71
N ASN A 359 15.29 -11.35 1.58
CA ASN A 359 16.04 -10.12 1.87
C ASN A 359 15.46 -9.35 3.07
N MET A 360 14.61 -9.98 3.88
CA MET A 360 13.98 -9.32 5.03
C MET A 360 15.02 -8.79 6.02
N ASP A 361 16.00 -9.61 6.38
CA ASP A 361 17.03 -9.24 7.37
C ASP A 361 17.94 -8.11 6.88
N VAL A 362 18.18 -8.04 5.56
CA VAL A 362 18.97 -6.96 4.94
C VAL A 362 18.16 -5.67 4.85
N TYR A 363 16.88 -5.77 4.56
CA TYR A 363 15.99 -4.63 4.35
C TYR A 363 15.47 -4.02 5.65
N MET A 364 15.16 -4.84 6.64
CA MET A 364 14.53 -4.39 7.89
C MET A 364 15.32 -3.26 8.60
N PRO A 365 16.64 -3.30 8.73
CA PRO A 365 17.39 -2.19 9.33
C PRO A 365 17.23 -0.87 8.57
N GLN A 366 17.27 -0.90 7.24
CA GLN A 366 17.05 0.30 6.41
C GLN A 366 15.65 0.87 6.61
N PHE A 367 14.65 0.00 6.62
CA PHE A 367 13.26 0.35 6.85
C PHE A 367 13.06 1.05 8.21
N ILE A 368 13.55 0.44 9.28
CA ILE A 368 13.43 0.98 10.64
C ILE A 368 14.20 2.29 10.80
N ASN A 369 15.44 2.35 10.33
CA ASN A 369 16.28 3.54 10.44
C ASN A 369 15.66 4.74 9.71
N PHE A 370 15.06 4.52 8.54
CA PHE A 370 14.40 5.60 7.82
C PHE A 370 13.31 6.28 8.66
N PHE A 371 12.46 5.51 9.34
CA PHE A 371 11.41 6.08 10.19
C PHE A 371 11.97 6.67 11.47
N LYS A 372 12.98 6.07 12.09
CA LYS A 372 13.66 6.64 13.28
C LYS A 372 14.24 8.02 12.99
N GLU A 373 15.03 8.14 11.95
CA GLU A 373 15.72 9.38 11.57
C GLU A 373 14.75 10.53 11.25
N ASN A 374 13.53 10.22 10.80
CA ASN A 374 12.59 11.23 10.33
C ASN A 374 11.39 11.46 11.27
N LEU A 375 11.18 10.61 12.26
CA LEU A 375 10.04 10.71 13.18
C LEU A 375 10.45 10.91 14.65
N LEU A 376 11.61 10.43 15.08
CA LEU A 376 12.13 10.66 16.42
C LEU A 376 13.01 11.91 16.44
#